data_4790ec02785b5f2f8851d516b3e9a90b
#
_entry.id   4790ec02785b5f2f8851d516b3e9a90b
#
_cell.length_a   1.000
_cell.length_b   1.000
_cell.length_c   1.000
_cell.angle_alpha   90.00
_cell.angle_beta   90.00
_cell.angle_gamma   90.00
#
_symmetry.space_group_name_H-M   'P 1'
#
loop_
_entity.id
_entity.type
_entity.pdbx_description
1 polymer ?
#
loop_
_entity_poly.entity_id
_entity_poly.type
_entity_poly.pdbx_seq_one_letter_code
_entity_poly.pdbx_strand_id
1 'polypeptide(L)'
;SEMCIRDRYNRKKISRNSGDDPRWLLSFESKKNRKPIVDNWKSKIGKGKTCVIENGNVFEKAVVTFSSVSGKNLPTSSGMSANINKIHKFEAMGVSVICHPKNPKAPTSHFNVRTFMIFDKKGLQNWWIGGGCDLTPFLPYKSDITLWHKSLKSMFDLFNKTFYKKFAKECDKYFFLPHRKERRGVGGVFFDNLKYKEHLDSLDLLECLGKEYTQTYSKILKRRVSEKYSKDQKLFQQIRRGRYAEFNLLHDRGTKFGLESGGRVKSILSSMPPSTSWTYEMPKELKKYETRLLKILKESWVV
;
A
#
# COMPACT_ATOMS: atom_id res chain seq x y z
N SER A 1 11.52 -6.42 31.84
CA SER A 1 12.82 -6.13 31.29
C SER A 1 13.07 -6.77 29.91
N GLU A 2 12.98 -8.08 29.69
CA GLU A 2 13.06 -8.71 28.36
C GLU A 2 11.93 -8.26 27.43
N MET A 3 10.71 -8.11 27.96
CA MET A 3 9.56 -7.58 27.23
C MET A 3 9.79 -6.18 26.68
N CYS A 4 10.50 -5.32 27.41
CA CYS A 4 10.82 -3.94 27.00
C CYS A 4 11.90 -3.90 25.89
N ILE A 5 12.86 -4.84 25.87
CA ILE A 5 13.89 -4.98 24.84
C ILE A 5 13.28 -5.55 23.57
N ARG A 6 12.45 -6.58 23.67
CA ARG A 6 11.70 -7.20 22.56
C ARG A 6 10.74 -6.21 21.89
N ASP A 7 10.05 -5.40 22.69
CA ASP A 7 9.13 -4.35 22.23
C ASP A 7 9.88 -3.21 21.49
N ARG A 8 11.06 -2.80 21.99
CA ARG A 8 11.93 -1.83 21.31
C ARG A 8 12.55 -2.39 20.03
N TYR A 9 12.87 -3.67 20.00
CA TYR A 9 13.43 -4.35 18.83
C TYR A 9 12.38 -4.45 17.71
N ASN A 10 11.15 -4.87 18.05
CA ASN A 10 10.05 -4.96 17.10
C ASN A 10 9.65 -3.60 16.52
N ARG A 11 9.57 -2.55 17.36
CA ARG A 11 9.33 -1.18 16.91
C ARG A 11 10.44 -0.67 16.00
N LYS A 12 11.70 -0.97 16.31
CA LYS A 12 12.85 -0.60 15.48
C LYS A 12 12.88 -1.36 14.16
N LYS A 13 12.48 -2.62 14.12
CA LYS A 13 12.52 -3.47 12.92
C LYS A 13 11.45 -3.06 11.91
N ILE A 14 10.20 -2.85 12.36
CA ILE A 14 9.13 -2.34 11.49
C ILE A 14 9.44 -0.92 11.01
N SER A 15 9.98 -0.04 11.87
CA SER A 15 10.24 1.36 11.51
C SER A 15 11.52 1.58 10.69
N ARG A 16 12.50 0.67 10.74
CA ARG A 16 13.80 0.90 10.06
C ARG A 16 13.89 0.30 8.67
N ASN A 17 13.14 -0.76 8.35
CA ASN A 17 13.41 -1.58 7.17
C ASN A 17 12.19 -1.86 6.28
N SER A 18 10.99 -1.44 6.67
CA SER A 18 9.73 -1.79 6.01
C SER A 18 9.24 -0.78 4.95
N GLY A 19 10.15 -0.04 4.32
CA GLY A 19 9.79 0.95 3.30
C GLY A 19 9.30 2.29 3.87
N ASP A 20 9.36 2.47 5.19
CA ASP A 20 8.97 3.70 5.90
C ASP A 20 10.01 4.82 5.80
N ASP A 21 11.19 4.52 5.24
CA ASP A 21 12.21 5.50 4.97
C ASP A 21 11.92 6.24 3.66
N PRO A 22 11.49 7.51 3.70
CA PRO A 22 11.17 8.27 2.51
C PRO A 22 12.39 8.57 1.63
N ARG A 23 13.62 8.29 2.11
CA ARG A 23 14.86 8.59 1.38
C ARG A 23 14.92 7.92 0.02
N TRP A 24 14.38 6.69 -0.13
CA TRP A 24 14.34 6.02 -1.41
C TRP A 24 13.44 6.75 -2.44
N LEU A 25 12.29 7.30 -2.00
CA LEU A 25 11.44 8.15 -2.85
C LEU A 25 12.14 9.46 -3.20
N LEU A 26 12.77 10.07 -2.22
CA LEU A 26 13.51 11.32 -2.40
C LEU A 26 14.71 11.16 -3.34
N SER A 27 15.25 9.95 -3.50
CA SER A 27 16.35 9.69 -4.44
C SER A 27 15.95 9.90 -5.91
N PHE A 28 14.65 9.84 -6.22
CA PHE A 28 14.12 10.12 -7.56
C PHE A 28 13.89 11.61 -7.82
N GLU A 29 13.80 12.43 -6.77
CA GLU A 29 13.53 13.86 -6.89
C GLU A 29 14.81 14.67 -7.05
N SER A 30 14.72 15.84 -7.72
CA SER A 30 15.83 16.80 -7.80
C SER A 30 16.17 17.35 -6.39
N LYS A 31 17.40 17.82 -6.20
CA LYS A 31 17.83 18.41 -4.91
C LYS A 31 16.86 19.50 -4.40
N LYS A 32 16.30 20.31 -5.30
CA LYS A 32 15.34 21.39 -4.98
C LYS A 32 14.05 20.82 -4.39
N ASN A 33 13.57 19.68 -4.85
CA ASN A 33 12.30 19.06 -4.48
C ASN A 33 12.44 17.94 -3.44
N ARG A 34 13.61 17.75 -2.84
CA ARG A 34 13.86 16.74 -1.80
C ARG A 34 13.43 17.15 -0.39
N LYS A 35 12.61 18.18 -0.25
CA LYS A 35 12.07 18.58 1.06
C LYS A 35 10.64 18.05 1.21
N PRO A 36 10.44 16.89 1.83
CA PRO A 36 9.09 16.37 2.09
C PRO A 36 8.44 17.20 3.20
N ILE A 37 7.12 17.29 3.14
CA ILE A 37 6.33 17.74 4.29
C ILE A 37 6.36 16.59 5.30
N VAL A 38 6.89 16.87 6.51
CA VAL A 38 6.95 15.90 7.60
C VAL A 38 5.97 16.29 8.68
N ASP A 39 5.01 15.42 8.93
CA ASP A 39 3.96 15.62 9.90
C ASP A 39 4.04 14.53 10.99
N ASN A 40 4.55 14.91 12.17
CA ASN A 40 4.56 14.05 13.34
C ASN A 40 3.30 14.32 14.15
N TRP A 41 2.49 13.29 14.34
CA TRP A 41 1.21 13.44 15.02
C TRP A 41 1.10 12.53 16.25
N LYS A 42 0.30 12.99 17.21
CA LYS A 42 -0.13 12.24 18.39
C LYS A 42 -1.64 12.36 18.56
N SER A 43 -2.26 11.31 19.05
CA SER A 43 -3.68 11.24 19.41
C SER A 43 -3.85 10.53 20.74
N LYS A 44 -5.09 10.47 21.25
CA LYS A 44 -5.41 9.74 22.50
C LYS A 44 -5.04 8.25 22.43
N ILE A 45 -5.08 7.64 21.25
CA ILE A 45 -4.86 6.20 21.05
C ILE A 45 -3.52 5.87 20.39
N GLY A 46 -2.71 6.85 19.99
CA GLY A 46 -1.44 6.54 19.33
C GLY A 46 -0.68 7.72 18.77
N LYS A 47 0.31 7.40 17.98
CA LYS A 47 1.21 8.34 17.31
C LYS A 47 1.62 7.85 15.94
N GLY A 48 2.09 8.75 15.11
CA GLY A 48 2.63 8.38 13.81
C GLY A 48 3.42 9.51 13.16
N LYS A 49 3.92 9.20 11.98
CA LYS A 49 4.68 10.14 11.14
C LYS A 49 4.19 9.97 9.70
N THR A 50 3.84 11.07 9.08
CA THR A 50 3.47 11.12 7.66
C THR A 50 4.49 11.98 6.93
N CYS A 51 5.13 11.43 5.90
CA CYS A 51 6.04 12.14 5.00
C CYS A 51 5.37 12.26 3.64
N VAL A 52 5.23 13.48 3.12
CA VAL A 52 4.53 13.77 1.87
C VAL A 52 5.47 14.49 0.91
N ILE A 53 5.59 13.97 -0.30
CA ILE A 53 6.15 14.68 -1.46
C ILE A 53 4.95 15.16 -2.28
N GLU A 54 4.89 16.46 -2.55
CA GLU A 54 3.89 17.07 -3.44
C GLU A 54 4.59 17.89 -4.51
N ASN A 55 4.03 17.89 -5.72
CA ASN A 55 4.54 18.66 -6.86
C ASN A 55 6.01 18.38 -7.19
N GLY A 56 6.47 17.14 -6.98
CA GLY A 56 7.82 16.70 -7.29
C GLY A 56 8.11 16.62 -8.78
N ASN A 57 9.37 16.37 -9.13
CA ASN A 57 9.76 16.17 -10.53
C ASN A 57 9.25 14.83 -11.05
N VAL A 58 9.33 13.79 -10.23
CA VAL A 58 8.90 12.42 -10.54
C VAL A 58 7.52 12.11 -9.99
N PHE A 59 7.27 12.49 -8.73
CA PHE A 59 5.98 12.25 -8.09
C PHE A 59 5.15 13.53 -8.04
N GLU A 60 3.95 13.51 -8.63
CA GLU A 60 2.97 14.55 -8.33
C GLU A 60 2.58 14.48 -6.86
N LYS A 61 2.48 13.26 -6.33
CA LYS A 61 2.31 13.00 -4.91
C LYS A 61 2.88 11.64 -4.55
N ALA A 62 3.61 11.59 -3.44
CA ALA A 62 3.97 10.34 -2.79
C ALA A 62 3.87 10.52 -1.28
N VAL A 63 3.37 9.50 -0.60
CA VAL A 63 3.16 9.54 0.85
C VAL A 63 3.70 8.27 1.48
N VAL A 64 4.44 8.45 2.57
CA VAL A 64 4.82 7.37 3.48
C VAL A 64 4.24 7.70 4.84
N THR A 65 3.45 6.78 5.39
CA THR A 65 2.85 6.95 6.71
C THR A 65 3.23 5.77 7.61
N PHE A 66 3.80 6.07 8.75
CA PHE A 66 3.93 5.15 9.88
C PHE A 66 2.88 5.49 10.93
N SER A 67 2.22 4.48 11.48
CA SER A 67 1.28 4.61 12.60
C SER A 67 1.53 3.55 13.66
N SER A 68 1.37 3.93 14.92
CA SER A 68 1.39 3.04 16.07
C SER A 68 0.26 3.45 17.01
N VAL A 69 -0.71 2.58 17.17
CA VAL A 69 -1.90 2.82 17.99
C VAL A 69 -2.05 1.72 19.04
N SER A 70 -2.64 2.05 20.17
CA SER A 70 -2.92 1.11 21.25
C SER A 70 -4.20 1.47 21.97
N GLY A 71 -4.86 0.49 22.56
CA GLY A 71 -6.10 0.70 23.31
C GLY A 71 -6.44 -0.50 24.20
N LYS A 72 -7.47 -0.31 25.03
CA LYS A 72 -7.99 -1.39 25.91
C LYS A 72 -9.12 -2.17 25.23
N ASN A 73 -9.88 -1.56 24.33
CA ASN A 73 -11.01 -2.17 23.62
C ASN A 73 -10.61 -2.46 22.18
N LEU A 74 -10.86 -3.69 21.73
CA LEU A 74 -10.64 -4.07 20.33
C LEU A 74 -11.59 -3.30 19.43
N PRO A 75 -11.08 -2.72 18.32
CA PRO A 75 -11.97 -2.18 17.29
C PRO A 75 -12.83 -3.28 16.68
N THR A 76 -14.10 -3.01 16.44
CA THR A 76 -15.08 -3.96 15.84
C THR A 76 -14.60 -4.47 14.48
N SER A 77 -13.82 -3.67 13.76
CA SER A 77 -13.21 -3.98 12.46
C SER A 77 -12.00 -4.92 12.54
N SER A 78 -11.56 -5.32 13.75
CA SER A 78 -10.45 -6.29 13.90
C SER A 78 -10.80 -7.69 13.39
N GLY A 79 -12.07 -7.93 13.04
CA GLY A 79 -12.55 -9.21 12.47
C GLY A 79 -12.56 -10.38 13.47
N MET A 80 -12.31 -10.10 14.75
CA MET A 80 -12.31 -11.12 15.78
C MET A 80 -13.48 -10.94 16.75
N SER A 81 -14.36 -11.94 16.80
CA SER A 81 -15.21 -12.23 17.95
C SER A 81 -14.37 -12.96 19.03
N ALA A 82 -13.33 -12.33 19.52
CA ALA A 82 -12.55 -12.91 20.61
C ALA A 82 -13.34 -12.74 21.91
N ASN A 83 -13.28 -13.74 22.79
CA ASN A 83 -13.75 -13.65 24.19
C ASN A 83 -13.05 -12.44 24.86
N ILE A 84 -13.74 -11.31 24.83
CA ILE A 84 -13.23 -9.94 25.10
C ILE A 84 -12.88 -9.77 26.59
N ASN A 85 -13.34 -10.66 27.47
CA ASN A 85 -13.27 -10.50 28.92
C ASN A 85 -11.87 -10.60 29.54
N LYS A 86 -10.82 -10.87 28.73
CA LYS A 86 -9.43 -11.03 29.23
C LYS A 86 -8.40 -10.14 28.51
N ILE A 87 -8.82 -9.25 27.62
CA ILE A 87 -7.88 -8.38 26.90
C ILE A 87 -7.53 -7.18 27.76
N HIS A 88 -6.25 -7.02 28.10
CA HIS A 88 -5.75 -5.85 28.82
C HIS A 88 -5.38 -4.71 27.88
N LYS A 89 -4.84 -5.05 26.73
CA LYS A 89 -4.31 -4.06 25.78
C LYS A 89 -4.17 -4.68 24.39
N PHE A 90 -4.46 -3.88 23.37
CA PHE A 90 -3.99 -4.18 22.01
C PHE A 90 -2.97 -3.14 21.56
N GLU A 91 -2.10 -3.52 20.63
CA GLU A 91 -1.22 -2.66 19.88
C GLU A 91 -1.33 -2.99 18.39
N ALA A 92 -1.40 -1.95 17.55
CA ALA A 92 -1.33 -2.11 16.10
C ALA A 92 -0.31 -1.13 15.54
N MET A 93 0.56 -1.62 14.68
CA MET A 93 1.57 -0.81 14.00
C MET A 93 1.53 -1.09 12.50
N GLY A 94 1.75 -0.07 11.70
CA GLY A 94 1.79 -0.25 10.25
C GLY A 94 2.52 0.85 9.51
N VAL A 95 2.92 0.50 8.30
CA VAL A 95 3.50 1.39 7.31
C VAL A 95 2.66 1.33 6.05
N SER A 96 2.36 2.49 5.48
CA SER A 96 1.66 2.62 4.22
C SER A 96 2.45 3.53 3.28
N VAL A 97 2.52 3.14 2.02
CA VAL A 97 3.14 3.94 0.95
C VAL A 97 2.18 4.05 -0.21
N ILE A 98 2.06 5.24 -0.76
CA ILE A 98 1.37 5.50 -2.02
C ILE A 98 2.22 6.40 -2.90
N CYS A 99 2.31 6.05 -4.17
CA CYS A 99 3.08 6.78 -5.17
C CYS A 99 2.19 7.10 -6.37
N HIS A 100 2.02 8.38 -6.66
CA HIS A 100 1.35 8.90 -7.86
C HIS A 100 2.38 9.60 -8.77
N PRO A 101 3.04 8.86 -9.69
CA PRO A 101 4.03 9.45 -10.59
C PRO A 101 3.40 10.48 -11.54
N LYS A 102 4.19 11.50 -11.89
CA LYS A 102 3.81 12.54 -12.85
C LYS A 102 3.65 11.98 -14.27
N ASN A 103 4.59 11.11 -14.67
CA ASN A 103 4.58 10.47 -15.97
C ASN A 103 3.48 9.39 -16.04
N PRO A 104 2.53 9.47 -17.02
CA PRO A 104 1.44 8.49 -17.14
C PRO A 104 1.92 7.08 -17.50
N LYS A 105 3.14 6.91 -17.97
CA LYS A 105 3.75 5.61 -18.27
C LYS A 105 4.31 4.92 -17.03
N ALA A 106 4.61 5.69 -15.97
CA ALA A 106 4.99 5.15 -14.67
C ALA A 106 3.72 4.80 -13.88
N PRO A 107 3.59 3.55 -13.41
CA PRO A 107 2.39 3.12 -12.70
C PRO A 107 2.27 3.75 -11.31
N THR A 108 1.04 4.01 -10.86
CA THR A 108 0.74 4.21 -9.45
C THR A 108 1.02 2.91 -8.70
N SER A 109 1.54 3.01 -7.49
CA SER A 109 1.79 1.84 -6.63
C SER A 109 1.38 2.14 -5.21
N HIS A 110 0.80 1.13 -4.57
CA HIS A 110 0.42 1.14 -3.16
C HIS A 110 1.14 -0.01 -2.44
N PHE A 111 1.51 0.23 -1.19
CA PHE A 111 2.09 -0.74 -0.28
C PHE A 111 1.54 -0.51 1.11
N ASN A 112 1.22 -1.57 1.82
CA ASN A 112 0.83 -1.51 3.22
C ASN A 112 1.31 -2.77 3.94
N VAL A 113 1.84 -2.61 5.14
CA VAL A 113 2.12 -3.72 6.06
C VAL A 113 1.72 -3.30 7.46
N ARG A 114 1.19 -4.27 8.22
CA ARG A 114 0.75 -4.03 9.60
C ARG A 114 0.93 -5.27 10.45
N THR A 115 1.14 -5.05 11.76
CA THR A 115 1.04 -6.09 12.78
C THR A 115 0.02 -5.65 13.82
N PHE A 116 -0.73 -6.61 14.32
CA PHE A 116 -1.67 -6.46 15.41
C PHE A 116 -1.31 -7.40 16.54
N MET A 117 -1.33 -6.92 17.76
CA MET A 117 -0.89 -7.67 18.95
C MET A 117 -1.90 -7.48 20.07
N ILE A 118 -2.20 -8.57 20.77
CA ILE A 118 -3.09 -8.60 21.94
C ILE A 118 -2.29 -9.04 23.15
N PHE A 119 -2.43 -8.30 24.23
CA PHE A 119 -1.74 -8.55 25.49
C PHE A 119 -2.74 -8.79 26.63
N ASP A 120 -2.36 -9.68 27.53
CA ASP A 120 -2.94 -9.78 28.85
C ASP A 120 -1.89 -9.44 29.95
N LYS A 121 -2.19 -9.78 31.22
CA LYS A 121 -1.26 -9.56 32.33
C LYS A 121 0.04 -10.35 32.21
N LYS A 122 0.03 -11.47 31.48
CA LYS A 122 1.18 -12.38 31.30
C LYS A 122 2.03 -12.01 30.06
N GLY A 123 1.58 -11.06 29.23
CA GLY A 123 2.29 -10.61 28.04
C GLY A 123 1.54 -10.80 26.74
N LEU A 124 2.27 -10.98 25.62
CA LEU A 124 1.70 -11.17 24.28
C LEU A 124 0.95 -12.52 24.20
N GLN A 125 -0.36 -12.45 23.97
CA GLN A 125 -1.23 -13.63 23.91
C GLN A 125 -1.61 -14.01 22.48
N ASN A 126 -1.78 -13.01 21.63
CA ASN A 126 -2.18 -13.24 20.25
C ASN A 126 -1.64 -12.15 19.35
N TRP A 127 -1.42 -12.48 18.10
CA TRP A 127 -0.95 -11.54 17.09
C TRP A 127 -1.29 -12.04 15.69
N TRP A 128 -1.32 -11.13 14.74
CA TRP A 128 -1.36 -11.45 13.31
C TRP A 128 -0.75 -10.31 12.52
N ILE A 129 -0.39 -10.60 11.28
CA ILE A 129 0.06 -9.62 10.32
C ILE A 129 -0.92 -9.52 9.16
N GLY A 130 -0.89 -8.37 8.52
CA GLY A 130 -1.58 -8.12 7.26
C GLY A 130 -0.75 -7.19 6.39
N GLY A 131 -1.05 -7.20 5.12
CA GLY A 131 -0.36 -6.31 4.20
C GLY A 131 -0.58 -6.65 2.75
N GLY A 132 0.17 -5.97 1.92
CA GLY A 132 0.16 -6.18 0.48
C GLY A 132 0.76 -5.02 -0.27
N CYS A 133 0.87 -5.22 -1.55
CA CYS A 133 1.23 -4.17 -2.49
C CYS A 133 0.57 -4.45 -3.83
N ASP A 134 0.20 -3.39 -4.54
CA ASP A 134 -0.42 -3.48 -5.85
C ASP A 134 0.10 -2.42 -6.82
N LEU A 135 0.03 -2.75 -8.10
CA LEU A 135 0.48 -1.92 -9.19
C LEU A 135 -0.70 -1.50 -10.06
N THR A 136 -0.88 -0.19 -10.25
CA THR A 136 -1.96 0.40 -11.05
C THR A 136 -1.37 1.17 -12.24
N PRO A 137 -1.05 0.51 -13.35
CA PRO A 137 -0.61 1.18 -14.58
C PRO A 137 -1.79 1.81 -15.31
N PHE A 138 -1.55 2.97 -15.94
CA PHE A 138 -2.49 3.60 -16.87
C PHE A 138 -2.15 3.27 -18.32
N LEU A 139 -0.87 3.26 -18.64
CA LEU A 139 -0.31 2.82 -19.92
C LEU A 139 0.56 1.57 -19.66
N PRO A 140 -0.03 0.36 -19.67
CA PRO A 140 0.63 -0.84 -19.19
C PRO A 140 1.73 -1.34 -20.12
N TYR A 141 2.82 -1.83 -19.50
CA TYR A 141 3.90 -2.57 -20.14
C TYR A 141 3.97 -3.96 -19.56
N LYS A 142 3.79 -4.99 -20.41
CA LYS A 142 3.83 -6.41 -19.96
C LYS A 142 5.13 -6.76 -19.25
N SER A 143 6.27 -6.21 -19.70
CA SER A 143 7.58 -6.44 -19.07
C SER A 143 7.66 -5.94 -17.63
N ASP A 144 6.99 -4.83 -17.29
CA ASP A 144 6.97 -4.31 -15.92
C ASP A 144 6.03 -5.13 -15.03
N ILE A 145 4.89 -5.55 -15.58
CA ILE A 145 3.93 -6.40 -14.87
C ILE A 145 4.56 -7.76 -14.58
N THR A 146 5.23 -8.36 -15.57
CA THR A 146 5.95 -9.63 -15.39
C THR A 146 7.06 -9.52 -14.35
N LEU A 147 7.85 -8.43 -14.39
CA LEU A 147 8.88 -8.18 -13.38
C LEU A 147 8.26 -8.10 -11.99
N TRP A 148 7.16 -7.33 -11.83
CA TRP A 148 6.46 -7.15 -10.58
C TRP A 148 6.01 -8.48 -9.97
N HIS A 149 5.29 -9.29 -10.73
CA HIS A 149 4.75 -10.56 -10.24
C HIS A 149 5.83 -11.62 -10.00
N LYS A 150 6.86 -11.72 -10.88
CA LYS A 150 7.98 -12.65 -10.67
C LYS A 150 8.79 -12.32 -9.44
N SER A 151 9.06 -11.04 -9.19
CA SER A 151 9.81 -10.60 -8.00
C SER A 151 9.05 -10.92 -6.72
N LEU A 152 7.75 -10.61 -6.66
CA LEU A 152 6.90 -10.96 -5.52
C LEU A 152 6.85 -12.46 -5.29
N LYS A 153 6.68 -13.25 -6.36
CA LYS A 153 6.70 -14.72 -6.26
C LYS A 153 8.02 -15.22 -5.68
N SER A 154 9.15 -14.78 -6.22
CA SER A 154 10.48 -15.20 -5.76
C SER A 154 10.70 -14.88 -4.29
N MET A 155 10.24 -13.72 -3.83
CA MET A 155 10.32 -13.33 -2.42
C MET A 155 9.45 -14.22 -1.52
N PHE A 156 8.18 -14.46 -1.89
CA PHE A 156 7.29 -15.29 -1.07
C PHE A 156 7.68 -16.77 -1.08
N ASP A 157 8.28 -17.28 -2.15
CA ASP A 157 8.78 -18.65 -2.25
C ASP A 157 9.88 -18.96 -1.20
N LEU A 158 10.57 -17.94 -0.67
CA LEU A 158 11.52 -18.09 0.45
C LEU A 158 10.82 -18.45 1.77
N PHE A 159 9.56 -18.10 1.92
CA PHE A 159 8.76 -18.35 3.12
C PHE A 159 7.83 -19.55 2.94
N ASN A 160 7.02 -19.53 1.88
CA ASN A 160 6.13 -20.63 1.53
C ASN A 160 5.71 -20.52 0.05
N LYS A 161 5.91 -21.58 -0.71
CA LYS A 161 5.62 -21.67 -2.16
C LYS A 161 4.14 -21.45 -2.52
N THR A 162 3.21 -21.59 -1.57
CA THR A 162 1.78 -21.38 -1.81
C THR A 162 1.34 -19.94 -1.56
N PHE A 163 2.12 -19.15 -0.82
CA PHE A 163 1.74 -17.81 -0.35
C PHE A 163 1.49 -16.85 -1.51
N TYR A 164 2.42 -16.77 -2.45
CA TYR A 164 2.28 -15.86 -3.57
C TYR A 164 0.97 -16.09 -4.33
N LYS A 165 0.69 -17.32 -4.75
CA LYS A 165 -0.52 -17.64 -5.51
C LYS A 165 -1.82 -17.33 -4.74
N LYS A 166 -1.83 -17.64 -3.44
CA LYS A 166 -2.95 -17.31 -2.54
C LYS A 166 -3.14 -15.80 -2.44
N PHE A 167 -2.08 -15.07 -2.11
CA PHE A 167 -2.15 -13.63 -1.85
C PHE A 167 -2.37 -12.81 -3.12
N ALA A 168 -1.91 -13.27 -4.27
CA ALA A 168 -2.18 -12.62 -5.55
C ALA A 168 -3.66 -12.73 -5.94
N LYS A 169 -4.30 -13.89 -5.72
CA LYS A 169 -5.74 -14.06 -5.92
C LYS A 169 -6.57 -13.18 -4.97
N GLU A 170 -6.17 -13.09 -3.69
CA GLU A 170 -6.84 -12.20 -2.73
C GLU A 170 -6.65 -10.72 -3.11
N CYS A 171 -5.49 -10.33 -3.66
CA CYS A 171 -5.25 -8.99 -4.17
C CYS A 171 -6.20 -8.64 -5.33
N ASP A 172 -6.32 -9.52 -6.32
CA ASP A 172 -7.23 -9.34 -7.46
C ASP A 172 -8.69 -9.19 -7.01
N LYS A 173 -9.12 -9.97 -6.02
CA LYS A 173 -10.45 -9.90 -5.43
C LYS A 173 -10.66 -8.61 -4.63
N TYR A 174 -9.68 -8.23 -3.80
CA TYR A 174 -9.79 -7.06 -2.93
C TYR A 174 -9.88 -5.77 -3.74
N PHE A 175 -9.02 -5.60 -4.76
CA PHE A 175 -8.96 -4.37 -5.56
C PHE A 175 -9.89 -4.37 -6.78
N PHE A 176 -10.94 -5.17 -6.76
CA PHE A 176 -11.99 -5.15 -7.78
C PHE A 176 -12.98 -4.01 -7.53
N LEU A 177 -13.40 -3.32 -8.60
CA LEU A 177 -14.44 -2.28 -8.58
C LEU A 177 -15.77 -2.89 -9.08
N PRO A 178 -16.69 -3.27 -8.19
CA PRO A 178 -17.94 -3.95 -8.61
C PRO A 178 -18.80 -3.10 -9.55
N HIS A 179 -18.94 -1.81 -9.26
CA HIS A 179 -19.74 -0.86 -10.06
C HIS A 179 -19.15 -0.57 -11.44
N ARG A 180 -17.85 -0.87 -11.64
CA ARG A 180 -17.17 -0.76 -12.95
C ARG A 180 -16.93 -2.10 -13.61
N LYS A 181 -17.13 -3.23 -12.90
CA LYS A 181 -16.82 -4.59 -13.32
C LYS A 181 -15.38 -4.76 -13.82
N GLU A 182 -14.43 -4.07 -13.18
CA GLU A 182 -13.01 -4.09 -13.54
C GLU A 182 -12.10 -4.12 -12.31
N ARG A 183 -10.87 -4.61 -12.48
CA ARG A 183 -9.82 -4.49 -11.45
C ARG A 183 -9.21 -3.09 -11.46
N ARG A 184 -8.84 -2.56 -10.29
CA ARG A 184 -8.17 -1.27 -10.15
C ARG A 184 -6.84 -1.21 -10.90
N GLY A 185 -6.08 -2.31 -10.85
CA GLY A 185 -4.76 -2.44 -11.44
C GLY A 185 -4.46 -3.88 -11.87
N VAL A 186 -3.20 -4.18 -12.04
CA VAL A 186 -2.70 -5.50 -12.45
C VAL A 186 -2.42 -6.42 -11.26
N GLY A 187 -2.84 -6.02 -10.07
CA GLY A 187 -2.67 -6.79 -8.85
C GLY A 187 -1.28 -6.68 -8.25
N GLY A 188 -0.94 -7.69 -7.52
CA GLY A 188 0.24 -7.85 -6.69
C GLY A 188 -0.05 -8.89 -5.63
N VAL A 189 0.02 -8.53 -4.34
CA VAL A 189 -0.32 -9.43 -3.23
C VAL A 189 -1.13 -8.68 -2.18
N PHE A 190 -2.06 -9.42 -1.55
CA PHE A 190 -2.82 -8.94 -0.41
C PHE A 190 -3.09 -10.10 0.56
N PHE A 191 -2.85 -9.88 1.84
CA PHE A 191 -3.14 -10.84 2.89
C PHE A 191 -3.57 -10.14 4.17
N ASP A 192 -4.40 -10.80 4.93
CA ASP A 192 -4.87 -10.34 6.23
C ASP A 192 -4.96 -11.52 7.20
N ASN A 193 -4.92 -11.23 8.50
CA ASN A 193 -5.00 -12.22 9.57
C ASN A 193 -4.00 -13.37 9.42
N LEU A 194 -2.81 -13.10 8.87
CA LEU A 194 -1.77 -14.11 8.66
C LEU A 194 -0.96 -14.30 9.95
N LYS A 195 -0.76 -15.55 10.32
CA LYS A 195 0.27 -15.99 11.25
C LYS A 195 1.22 -16.91 10.51
N TYR A 196 2.49 -16.53 10.49
CA TYR A 196 3.55 -17.34 9.90
C TYR A 196 4.57 -17.68 10.98
N LYS A 197 4.63 -18.97 11.36
CA LYS A 197 5.48 -19.45 12.45
C LYS A 197 5.31 -18.57 13.70
N GLU A 198 6.41 -18.05 14.23
CA GLU A 198 6.40 -17.11 15.35
C GLU A 198 6.19 -15.66 14.92
N HIS A 199 5.91 -14.77 15.89
CA HIS A 199 5.69 -13.34 15.59
C HIS A 199 6.88 -12.68 14.89
N LEU A 200 8.11 -13.03 15.30
CA LEU A 200 9.33 -12.48 14.68
C LEU A 200 9.49 -12.95 13.24
N ASP A 201 9.21 -14.21 12.92
CA ASP A 201 9.26 -14.73 11.55
C ASP A 201 8.24 -13.99 10.65
N SER A 202 7.08 -13.69 11.20
CA SER A 202 6.07 -12.88 10.49
C SER A 202 6.52 -11.45 10.25
N LEU A 203 7.25 -10.83 11.18
CA LEU A 203 7.84 -9.50 10.97
C LEU A 203 8.95 -9.53 9.92
N ASP A 204 9.74 -10.61 9.85
CA ASP A 204 10.75 -10.80 8.80
C ASP A 204 10.11 -10.90 7.41
N LEU A 205 8.95 -11.57 7.30
CA LEU A 205 8.19 -11.60 6.06
C LEU A 205 7.76 -10.18 5.63
N LEU A 206 7.24 -9.36 6.56
CA LEU A 206 6.85 -7.98 6.26
C LEU A 206 8.05 -7.12 5.84
N GLU A 207 9.20 -7.30 6.49
CA GLU A 207 10.45 -6.59 6.14
C GLU A 207 10.93 -6.97 4.74
N CYS A 208 10.95 -8.27 4.42
CA CYS A 208 11.32 -8.76 3.08
C CYS A 208 10.37 -8.23 2.00
N LEU A 209 9.05 -8.21 2.28
CA LEU A 209 8.07 -7.62 1.36
C LEU A 209 8.34 -6.14 1.11
N GLY A 210 8.67 -5.36 2.16
CA GLY A 210 9.01 -3.95 2.02
C GLY A 210 10.28 -3.71 1.19
N LYS A 211 11.32 -4.52 1.39
CA LYS A 211 12.55 -4.48 0.59
C LYS A 211 12.29 -4.82 -0.87
N GLU A 212 11.55 -5.90 -1.14
CA GLU A 212 11.22 -6.33 -2.50
C GLU A 212 10.36 -5.29 -3.23
N TYR A 213 9.34 -4.75 -2.56
CA TYR A 213 8.53 -3.65 -3.07
C TYR A 213 9.39 -2.47 -3.51
N THR A 214 10.25 -1.99 -2.61
CA THR A 214 11.09 -0.81 -2.86
C THR A 214 12.04 -1.03 -4.04
N GLN A 215 12.68 -2.20 -4.10
CA GLN A 215 13.64 -2.54 -5.16
C GLN A 215 12.95 -2.69 -6.52
N THR A 216 11.86 -3.44 -6.56
CA THR A 216 11.16 -3.75 -7.82
C THR A 216 10.44 -2.53 -8.37
N TYR A 217 9.73 -1.78 -7.53
CA TYR A 217 9.08 -0.56 -7.97
C TYR A 217 10.10 0.51 -8.41
N SER A 218 11.24 0.63 -7.75
CA SER A 218 12.33 1.50 -8.19
C SER A 218 12.85 1.15 -9.58
N LYS A 219 12.99 -0.15 -9.90
CA LYS A 219 13.39 -0.61 -11.25
C LYS A 219 12.37 -0.19 -12.31
N ILE A 220 11.07 -0.33 -11.99
CA ILE A 220 9.97 0.08 -12.90
C ILE A 220 9.98 1.60 -13.10
N LEU A 221 10.10 2.39 -12.03
CA LEU A 221 10.18 3.85 -12.11
C LEU A 221 11.34 4.30 -12.99
N LYS A 222 12.56 3.79 -12.78
CA LYS A 222 13.75 4.14 -13.58
C LYS A 222 13.54 3.93 -15.07
N ARG A 223 12.73 2.95 -15.48
CA ARG A 223 12.41 2.70 -16.89
C ARG A 223 11.42 3.72 -17.48
N ARG A 224 10.56 4.32 -16.65
CA ARG A 224 9.37 5.04 -17.13
C ARG A 224 9.36 6.54 -16.89
N VAL A 225 10.04 7.00 -15.84
CA VAL A 225 9.91 8.41 -15.41
C VAL A 225 10.43 9.43 -16.42
N SER A 226 11.41 9.06 -17.24
CA SER A 226 12.01 9.93 -18.27
C SER A 226 11.40 9.76 -19.66
N GLU A 227 10.47 8.81 -19.87
CA GLU A 227 9.85 8.60 -21.17
C GLU A 227 8.96 9.80 -21.58
N LYS A 228 9.05 10.22 -22.84
CA LYS A 228 8.16 11.26 -23.38
C LYS A 228 6.71 10.77 -23.40
N TYR A 229 5.77 11.66 -23.15
CA TYR A 229 4.34 11.36 -23.19
C TYR A 229 3.54 12.53 -23.78
N SER A 230 2.36 12.21 -24.32
CA SER A 230 1.45 13.22 -24.93
C SER A 230 0.45 13.79 -23.90
N LYS A 231 -0.20 14.90 -24.27
CA LYS A 231 -1.31 15.47 -23.51
C LYS A 231 -2.45 14.46 -23.32
N ASP A 232 -2.79 13.68 -24.37
CA ASP A 232 -3.82 12.65 -24.31
C ASP A 232 -3.49 11.56 -23.30
N GLN A 233 -2.23 11.11 -23.24
CA GLN A 233 -1.78 10.13 -22.26
C GLN A 233 -1.89 10.68 -20.83
N LYS A 234 -1.64 11.99 -20.65
CA LYS A 234 -1.80 12.64 -19.34
C LYS A 234 -3.28 12.76 -18.95
N LEU A 235 -4.14 13.15 -19.87
CA LEU A 235 -5.59 13.20 -19.63
C LEU A 235 -6.13 11.80 -19.32
N PHE A 236 -5.70 10.78 -20.05
CA PHE A 236 -6.08 9.41 -19.77
C PHE A 236 -5.67 8.96 -18.36
N GLN A 237 -4.44 9.29 -17.90
CA GLN A 237 -4.01 9.07 -16.53
C GLN A 237 -4.98 9.71 -15.52
N GLN A 238 -5.39 10.97 -15.74
CA GLN A 238 -6.29 11.67 -14.81
C GLN A 238 -7.67 11.00 -14.74
N ILE A 239 -8.23 10.58 -15.88
CA ILE A 239 -9.50 9.85 -15.93
C ILE A 239 -9.37 8.51 -15.19
N ARG A 240 -8.29 7.77 -15.42
CA ARG A 240 -8.07 6.47 -14.74
C ARG A 240 -7.77 6.62 -13.25
N ARG A 241 -7.19 7.73 -12.82
CA ARG A 241 -7.07 8.08 -11.40
C ARG A 241 -8.42 8.27 -10.72
N GLY A 242 -9.47 8.64 -11.47
CA GLY A 242 -10.85 8.60 -10.98
C GLY A 242 -11.24 7.21 -10.49
N ARG A 243 -10.89 6.13 -11.22
CA ARG A 243 -11.16 4.74 -10.78
C ARG A 243 -10.41 4.40 -9.50
N TYR A 244 -9.18 4.88 -9.36
CA TYR A 244 -8.40 4.73 -8.12
C TYR A 244 -9.09 5.42 -6.94
N ALA A 245 -9.54 6.66 -7.11
CA ALA A 245 -10.27 7.41 -6.09
C ALA A 245 -11.61 6.74 -5.72
N GLU A 246 -12.37 6.27 -6.72
CA GLU A 246 -13.60 5.52 -6.51
C GLU A 246 -13.37 4.29 -5.61
N PHE A 247 -12.33 3.50 -5.88
CA PHE A 247 -12.02 2.35 -5.05
C PHE A 247 -11.74 2.77 -3.61
N ASN A 248 -10.84 3.72 -3.42
CA ASN A 248 -10.42 4.12 -2.08
C ASN A 248 -11.56 4.72 -1.25
N LEU A 249 -12.44 5.51 -1.85
CA LEU A 249 -13.57 6.13 -1.15
C LEU A 249 -14.74 5.17 -0.91
N LEU A 250 -15.03 4.28 -1.87
CA LEU A 250 -16.22 3.43 -1.82
C LEU A 250 -15.96 2.02 -1.27
N HIS A 251 -14.75 1.48 -1.44
CA HIS A 251 -14.50 0.06 -1.21
C HIS A 251 -13.33 -0.22 -0.27
N ASP A 252 -12.35 0.72 -0.14
CA ASP A 252 -11.20 0.46 0.73
C ASP A 252 -11.60 0.42 2.21
N ARG A 253 -11.41 -0.76 2.82
CA ARG A 253 -11.76 -0.98 4.24
C ARG A 253 -10.98 -0.07 5.18
N GLY A 254 -9.72 0.21 4.86
CA GLY A 254 -8.85 1.06 5.67
C GLY A 254 -9.33 2.52 5.67
N THR A 255 -9.66 3.05 4.50
CA THR A 255 -10.20 4.41 4.34
C THR A 255 -11.54 4.56 5.06
N LYS A 256 -12.49 3.63 4.82
CA LYS A 256 -13.81 3.65 5.48
C LYS A 256 -13.68 3.63 7.00
N PHE A 257 -12.96 2.63 7.52
CA PHE A 257 -12.72 2.52 8.95
C PHE A 257 -12.09 3.78 9.54
N GLY A 258 -11.07 4.30 8.87
CA GLY A 258 -10.39 5.52 9.32
C GLY A 258 -11.33 6.71 9.43
N LEU A 259 -12.19 6.92 8.45
CA LEU A 259 -13.17 8.01 8.44
C LEU A 259 -14.27 7.80 9.49
N GLU A 260 -14.86 6.59 9.57
CA GLU A 260 -15.92 6.23 10.50
C GLU A 260 -15.47 6.26 11.97
N SER A 261 -14.22 5.90 12.24
CA SER A 261 -13.65 5.92 13.60
C SER A 261 -13.16 7.30 14.06
N GLY A 262 -13.41 8.37 13.29
CA GLY A 262 -12.92 9.70 13.60
C GLY A 262 -11.40 9.83 13.49
N GLY A 263 -10.78 9.00 12.65
CA GLY A 263 -9.36 9.04 12.37
C GLY A 263 -8.92 10.35 11.72
N ARG A 264 -7.62 10.56 11.63
CA ARG A 264 -7.06 11.80 11.09
C ARG A 264 -7.28 11.91 9.59
N VAL A 265 -8.30 12.66 9.17
CA VAL A 265 -8.72 12.83 7.77
C VAL A 265 -7.56 13.19 6.85
N LYS A 266 -6.69 14.12 7.26
CA LYS A 266 -5.50 14.54 6.49
C LYS A 266 -4.57 13.37 6.16
N SER A 267 -4.36 12.43 7.09
CA SER A 267 -3.54 11.25 6.86
C SER A 267 -4.27 10.18 6.05
N ILE A 268 -5.57 10.01 6.26
CA ILE A 268 -6.39 9.02 5.55
C ILE A 268 -6.50 9.40 4.07
N LEU A 269 -6.86 10.65 3.77
CA LEU A 269 -7.06 11.13 2.41
C LEU A 269 -5.74 11.52 1.71
N SER A 270 -4.60 11.45 2.39
CA SER A 270 -3.30 11.67 1.76
C SER A 270 -3.01 10.67 0.62
N SER A 271 -3.63 9.49 0.66
CA SER A 271 -3.51 8.46 -0.39
C SER A 271 -4.18 8.81 -1.71
N MET A 272 -5.04 9.84 -1.73
CA MET A 272 -5.73 10.25 -2.95
C MET A 272 -4.76 10.86 -3.96
N PRO A 273 -4.95 10.59 -5.28
CA PRO A 273 -4.19 11.25 -6.33
C PRO A 273 -4.46 12.76 -6.31
N PRO A 274 -3.47 13.61 -6.63
CA PRO A 274 -3.60 15.06 -6.53
C PRO A 274 -4.54 15.66 -7.57
N SER A 275 -4.70 14.98 -8.71
CA SER A 275 -5.63 15.36 -9.78
C SER A 275 -6.30 14.13 -10.37
N THR A 276 -7.62 14.24 -10.55
CA THR A 276 -8.47 13.23 -11.17
C THR A 276 -9.42 13.91 -12.15
N SER A 277 -9.99 13.14 -13.05
CA SER A 277 -11.03 13.62 -13.96
C SER A 277 -12.10 12.55 -14.12
N TRP A 278 -13.34 12.97 -14.26
CA TRP A 278 -14.47 12.10 -14.63
C TRP A 278 -15.11 12.68 -15.87
N THR A 279 -15.22 11.86 -16.90
CA THR A 279 -15.95 12.19 -18.13
C THR A 279 -17.19 11.30 -18.20
N TYR A 280 -18.28 11.83 -18.74
CA TYR A 280 -19.49 11.04 -18.96
C TYR A 280 -19.21 9.87 -19.92
N GLU A 281 -18.56 10.17 -21.04
CA GLU A 281 -18.04 9.18 -21.99
C GLU A 281 -16.53 9.30 -22.13
N MET A 282 -15.86 8.20 -22.47
CA MET A 282 -14.43 8.22 -22.80
C MET A 282 -14.23 8.98 -24.12
N PRO A 283 -13.41 10.04 -24.16
CA PRO A 283 -13.09 10.76 -25.39
C PRO A 283 -12.58 9.82 -26.49
N LYS A 284 -12.99 10.05 -27.73
CA LYS A 284 -12.70 9.15 -28.88
C LYS A 284 -11.20 8.90 -29.05
N GLU A 285 -10.37 9.93 -28.90
CA GLU A 285 -8.91 9.89 -29.00
C GLU A 285 -8.25 9.04 -27.90
N LEU A 286 -8.93 8.83 -26.77
CA LEU A 286 -8.45 8.06 -25.64
C LEU A 286 -8.92 6.60 -25.64
N LYS A 287 -9.92 6.23 -26.42
CA LYS A 287 -10.49 4.87 -26.48
C LYS A 287 -9.43 3.80 -26.76
N LYS A 288 -8.42 4.09 -27.57
CA LYS A 288 -7.30 3.17 -27.83
C LYS A 288 -6.52 2.80 -26.58
N TYR A 289 -6.30 3.74 -25.66
CA TYR A 289 -5.62 3.49 -24.39
C TYR A 289 -6.50 2.69 -23.44
N GLU A 290 -7.79 3.02 -23.39
CA GLU A 290 -8.76 2.30 -22.56
C GLU A 290 -8.89 0.83 -22.99
N THR A 291 -9.10 0.57 -24.29
CA THR A 291 -9.20 -0.78 -24.84
C THR A 291 -7.97 -1.62 -24.49
N ARG A 292 -6.76 -1.05 -24.67
CA ARG A 292 -5.51 -1.72 -24.32
C ARG A 292 -5.41 -2.00 -22.83
N LEU A 293 -5.75 -1.03 -21.98
CA LEU A 293 -5.70 -1.20 -20.53
C LEU A 293 -6.71 -2.25 -20.07
N LEU A 294 -7.97 -2.17 -20.49
CA LEU A 294 -9.01 -3.11 -20.09
C LEU A 294 -8.70 -4.55 -20.52
N LYS A 295 -8.06 -4.76 -21.67
CA LYS A 295 -7.54 -6.06 -22.07
C LYS A 295 -6.53 -6.60 -21.05
N ILE A 296 -5.55 -5.79 -20.66
CA ILE A 296 -4.52 -6.15 -19.69
C ILE A 296 -5.11 -6.41 -18.30
N LEU A 297 -6.11 -5.63 -17.87
CA LEU A 297 -6.77 -5.81 -16.59
C LEU A 297 -7.60 -7.11 -16.50
N LYS A 298 -7.99 -7.69 -17.63
CA LYS A 298 -8.70 -8.99 -17.69
C LYS A 298 -7.74 -10.19 -17.64
N GLU A 299 -6.48 -10.01 -18.05
CA GLU A 299 -5.48 -11.09 -18.04
C GLU A 299 -5.14 -11.50 -16.59
N SER A 300 -4.88 -12.79 -16.36
CA SER A 300 -4.29 -13.26 -15.11
C SER A 300 -2.77 -13.07 -15.16
N TRP A 301 -2.21 -12.38 -14.17
CA TRP A 301 -0.78 -12.14 -14.05
C TRP A 301 -0.15 -13.02 -12.97
N VAL A 302 -0.93 -13.89 -12.34
CA VAL A 302 -0.45 -14.83 -11.33
C VAL A 302 0.45 -15.87 -11.99
N VAL A 303 1.73 -15.91 -11.61
CA VAL A 303 2.79 -16.78 -12.16
C VAL A 303 3.10 -17.95 -11.24
#